data_914ab038b57452a08e91440d234f685b
#
_entry.id   914ab038b57452a08e91440d234f685b
#
_cell.length_a   1.000
_cell.length_b   1.000
_cell.length_c   1.000
_cell.angle_alpha   90.00
_cell.angle_beta   90.00
_cell.angle_gamma   90.00
#
_symmetry.space_group_name_H-M   'P 1'
#
loop_
_entity.id
_entity.type
_entity.pdbx_description
1 polymer ?
#
loop_
_entity_poly.entity_id
_entity_poly.type
_entity_poly.pdbx_seq_one_letter_code
_entity_poly.pdbx_strand_id
1 'polypeptide(L)'
;LDYDHNDCDNRERLAEQHRMFYHTVRAAHPDIPIIIMSAPYAARTFFQSHPAKSRAIIRQTYQNAVTAGEWVYFIDGGMLFGADKDVALVDRIHPGDIGHLKMAHAVLQCFEDIAKHGRSQHFRKGDIH
;
A
#
# COMPACT_ATOMS: atom_id res chain seq x y z
N LEU A 1 2.62 5.49 -2.71
CA LEU A 1 3.70 5.23 -1.76
C LEU A 1 3.89 3.73 -1.58
N ASP A 2 5.05 3.23 -1.90
CA ASP A 2 5.45 1.82 -1.79
C ASP A 2 6.87 1.80 -1.21
N TYR A 3 7.01 1.51 0.08
CA TYR A 3 8.30 1.66 0.77
C TYR A 3 8.60 0.59 1.82
N ASP A 4 7.60 -0.14 2.31
CA ASP A 4 7.72 -0.95 3.51
C ASP A 4 8.74 -2.11 3.43
N HIS A 5 8.97 -2.65 2.24
CA HIS A 5 9.92 -3.75 2.05
C HIS A 5 11.38 -3.32 2.26
N ASN A 6 11.66 -2.05 2.06
CA ASN A 6 13.02 -1.49 2.15
C ASN A 6 13.48 -1.28 3.60
N ASP A 7 12.58 -1.34 4.58
CA ASP A 7 12.88 -1.15 6.00
C ASP A 7 12.18 -2.20 6.90
N CYS A 8 12.05 -3.40 6.41
CA CYS A 8 11.30 -4.48 7.09
C CYS A 8 11.96 -4.97 8.38
N ASP A 9 13.24 -4.71 8.61
CA ASP A 9 13.99 -5.21 9.76
C ASP A 9 13.80 -4.36 11.03
N ASN A 10 13.40 -3.10 10.90
CA ASN A 10 13.16 -2.21 12.02
C ASN A 10 11.76 -1.59 11.94
N ARG A 11 10.79 -2.22 12.61
CA ARG A 11 9.38 -1.81 12.56
C ARG A 11 9.11 -0.46 13.20
N GLU A 12 9.83 -0.09 14.26
CA GLU A 12 9.66 1.23 14.89
C GLU A 12 10.13 2.32 13.93
N ARG A 13 11.29 2.13 13.32
CA ARG A 13 11.80 3.02 12.29
C ARG A 13 10.88 3.07 11.07
N LEU A 14 10.36 1.92 10.61
CA LEU A 14 9.40 1.87 9.51
C LEU A 14 8.13 2.68 9.82
N ALA A 15 7.59 2.52 11.03
CA ALA A 15 6.38 3.24 11.44
C ALA A 15 6.59 4.76 11.45
N GLU A 16 7.72 5.21 11.98
CA GLU A 16 8.07 6.62 12.03
C GLU A 16 8.33 7.19 10.63
N GLN A 17 9.22 6.55 9.86
CA GLN A 17 9.64 7.05 8.56
C GLN A 17 8.52 7.01 7.53
N HIS A 18 7.70 5.95 7.50
CA HIS A 18 6.57 5.90 6.58
C HIS A 18 5.56 7.01 6.87
N ARG A 19 5.27 7.25 8.14
CA ARG A 19 4.40 8.36 8.57
C ARG A 19 4.97 9.71 8.15
N MET A 20 6.26 9.95 8.42
CA MET A 20 6.94 11.20 8.04
C MET A 20 6.95 11.39 6.52
N PHE A 21 7.25 10.34 5.77
CA PHE A 21 7.23 10.36 4.31
C PHE A 21 5.83 10.70 3.77
N TYR A 22 4.80 10.05 4.31
CA TYR A 22 3.42 10.36 3.96
C TYR A 22 3.09 11.84 4.19
N HIS A 23 3.39 12.37 5.37
CA HIS A 23 3.10 13.78 5.70
C HIS A 23 3.89 14.76 4.84
N THR A 24 5.14 14.44 4.50
CA THR A 24 5.95 15.26 3.59
C THR A 24 5.31 15.36 2.21
N VAL A 25 4.88 14.22 1.65
CA VAL A 25 4.20 14.19 0.35
C VAL A 25 2.86 14.93 0.42
N ARG A 26 2.07 14.69 1.46
CA ARG A 26 0.77 15.34 1.65
C ARG A 26 0.91 16.85 1.80
N ALA A 27 1.88 17.33 2.56
CA ALA A 27 2.13 18.76 2.74
C ALA A 27 2.54 19.44 1.43
N ALA A 28 3.35 18.77 0.60
CA ALA A 28 3.74 19.28 -0.72
C ALA A 28 2.58 19.21 -1.73
N HIS A 29 1.63 18.31 -1.55
CA HIS A 29 0.54 18.04 -2.50
C HIS A 29 -0.80 17.88 -1.75
N PRO A 30 -1.41 18.97 -1.26
CA PRO A 30 -2.59 18.89 -0.39
C PRO A 30 -3.84 18.38 -1.08
N ASP A 31 -3.94 18.59 -2.40
CA ASP A 31 -5.18 18.37 -3.15
C ASP A 31 -5.16 17.17 -4.11
N ILE A 32 -4.08 16.39 -4.13
CA ILE A 32 -4.02 15.19 -4.96
C ILE A 32 -4.36 13.91 -4.17
N PRO A 33 -4.92 12.87 -4.82
CA PRO A 33 -5.06 11.57 -4.20
C PRO A 33 -3.68 10.93 -3.95
N ILE A 34 -3.52 10.27 -2.82
CA ILE A 34 -2.33 9.47 -2.54
C ILE A 34 -2.74 8.00 -2.49
N ILE A 35 -2.12 7.17 -3.32
CA ILE A 35 -2.26 5.72 -3.25
C ILE A 35 -1.13 5.17 -2.38
N ILE A 36 -1.49 4.52 -1.29
CA ILE A 36 -0.57 3.81 -0.41
C ILE A 36 -0.67 2.32 -0.72
N MET A 37 0.45 1.68 -1.01
CA MET A 37 0.51 0.23 -1.24
C MET A 37 1.45 -0.40 -0.23
N SER A 38 1.00 -1.42 0.46
CA SER A 38 1.88 -2.23 1.30
C SER A 38 2.60 -3.29 0.46
N ALA A 39 3.73 -3.81 0.97
CA ALA A 39 4.53 -4.79 0.24
C ALA A 39 3.70 -5.99 -0.21
N PRO A 40 3.90 -6.47 -1.44
CA PRO A 40 3.31 -7.70 -1.93
C PRO A 40 3.65 -8.90 -1.05
N TYR A 41 2.88 -9.96 -1.19
CA TYR A 41 3.22 -11.24 -0.58
C TYR A 41 4.64 -11.66 -1.00
N ALA A 42 5.41 -12.16 -0.02
CA ALA A 42 6.68 -12.81 -0.26
C ALA A 42 6.64 -14.21 0.36
N ALA A 43 7.02 -15.22 -0.41
CA ALA A 43 7.04 -16.61 0.05
C ALA A 43 8.25 -16.92 0.95
N ARG A 44 9.28 -16.09 0.89
CA ARG A 44 10.49 -16.21 1.69
C ARG A 44 10.67 -14.94 2.51
N THR A 45 10.80 -15.10 3.80
CA THR A 45 11.17 -14.01 4.70
C THR A 45 12.69 -14.00 4.86
N PHE A 46 13.33 -12.89 4.46
CA PHE A 46 14.71 -12.62 4.87
C PHE A 46 14.69 -12.01 6.27
N PHE A 47 15.67 -12.37 7.11
CA PHE A 47 15.97 -11.69 8.39
C PHE A 47 14.78 -11.57 9.36
N GLN A 48 14.11 -12.68 9.71
CA GLN A 48 13.03 -12.67 10.71
C GLN A 48 11.93 -11.60 10.48
N SER A 49 11.88 -11.00 9.29
CA SER A 49 10.85 -10.05 8.95
C SER A 49 9.48 -10.70 9.03
N HIS A 50 8.53 -10.00 9.66
CA HIS A 50 7.13 -10.42 9.68
C HIS A 50 6.35 -9.54 8.69
N PRO A 51 6.20 -9.93 7.41
CA PRO A 51 5.59 -9.09 6.38
C PRO A 51 4.19 -8.60 6.76
N ALA A 52 3.42 -9.43 7.45
CA ALA A 52 2.10 -9.03 7.94
C ALA A 52 2.15 -7.86 8.93
N LYS A 53 3.17 -7.82 9.79
CA LYS A 53 3.34 -6.71 10.75
C LYS A 53 3.77 -5.43 10.06
N SER A 54 4.68 -5.52 9.07
CA SER A 54 5.07 -4.36 8.27
C SER A 54 3.88 -3.81 7.49
N ARG A 55 3.11 -4.67 6.81
CA ARG A 55 1.87 -4.26 6.14
C ARG A 55 0.85 -3.60 7.09
N ALA A 56 0.75 -4.07 8.34
CA ALA A 56 -0.11 -3.44 9.34
C ALA A 56 0.32 -2.01 9.68
N ILE A 57 1.63 -1.74 9.74
CA ILE A 57 2.18 -0.39 9.94
C ILE A 57 1.77 0.53 8.79
N ILE A 58 1.92 0.06 7.54
CA ILE A 58 1.54 0.84 6.36
C ILE A 58 0.02 1.10 6.33
N ARG A 59 -0.78 0.08 6.65
CA ARG A 59 -2.23 0.23 6.80
C ARG A 59 -2.60 1.26 7.87
N GLN A 60 -1.85 1.33 8.97
CA GLN A 60 -2.11 2.32 10.02
C GLN A 60 -1.92 3.76 9.51
N THR A 61 -0.90 4.03 8.68
CA THR A 61 -0.74 5.34 8.03
C THR A 61 -1.96 5.69 7.20
N TYR A 62 -2.47 4.74 6.40
CA TYR A 62 -3.69 4.92 5.62
C TYR A 62 -4.91 5.23 6.52
N GLN A 63 -5.12 4.44 7.58
CA GLN A 63 -6.25 4.64 8.51
C GLN A 63 -6.21 6.01 9.19
N ASN A 64 -5.03 6.46 9.59
CA ASN A 64 -4.85 7.79 10.17
C ASN A 64 -5.20 8.89 9.17
N ALA A 65 -4.79 8.75 7.91
CA ALA A 65 -5.12 9.69 6.85
C ALA A 65 -6.63 9.72 6.54
N VAL A 66 -7.30 8.56 6.51
CA VAL A 66 -8.77 8.48 6.37
C VAL A 66 -9.46 9.20 7.54
N THR A 67 -9.03 8.95 8.77
CA THR A 67 -9.58 9.60 9.96
C THR A 67 -9.40 11.13 9.92
N ALA A 68 -8.30 11.61 9.32
CA ALA A 68 -8.05 13.02 9.10
C ALA A 68 -8.84 13.62 7.90
N GLY A 69 -9.67 12.84 7.22
CA GLY A 69 -10.44 13.28 6.07
C GLY A 69 -9.60 13.53 4.82
N GLU A 70 -8.44 12.86 4.70
CA GLU A 70 -7.55 13.05 3.57
C GLU A 70 -7.91 12.15 2.39
N TRP A 71 -7.61 12.59 1.17
CA TRP A 71 -7.92 11.85 -0.04
C TRP A 71 -6.84 10.78 -0.31
N VAL A 72 -7.10 9.56 0.16
CA VAL A 72 -6.15 8.45 0.12
C VAL A 72 -6.82 7.15 -0.31
N TYR A 73 -6.06 6.28 -0.95
CA TYR A 73 -6.42 4.92 -1.33
C TYR A 73 -5.42 3.93 -0.75
N PHE A 74 -5.86 2.70 -0.52
CA PHE A 74 -4.99 1.65 0.00
C PHE A 74 -5.04 0.41 -0.87
N ILE A 75 -3.86 -0.11 -1.23
CA ILE A 75 -3.70 -1.40 -1.89
C ILE A 75 -3.02 -2.34 -0.90
N ASP A 76 -3.73 -3.39 -0.48
CA ASP A 76 -3.16 -4.43 0.38
C ASP A 76 -2.28 -5.37 -0.42
N GLY A 77 -0.98 -5.19 -0.32
CA GLY A 77 0.01 -6.04 -1.00
C GLY A 77 -0.10 -7.51 -0.65
N GLY A 78 -0.56 -7.84 0.55
CA GLY A 78 -0.76 -9.23 0.96
C GLY A 78 -1.86 -9.95 0.18
N MET A 79 -2.77 -9.21 -0.44
CA MET A 79 -3.91 -9.75 -1.21
C MET A 79 -3.69 -9.72 -2.73
N LEU A 80 -2.67 -9.02 -3.21
CA LEU A 80 -2.46 -8.76 -4.65
C LEU A 80 -2.36 -10.01 -5.51
N PHE A 81 -1.69 -11.04 -5.02
CA PHE A 81 -1.40 -12.22 -5.85
C PHE A 81 -2.47 -13.31 -5.73
N GLY A 82 -3.28 -13.29 -4.68
CA GLY A 82 -4.35 -14.27 -4.48
C GLY A 82 -3.85 -15.72 -4.59
N ALA A 83 -4.50 -16.51 -5.42
CA ALA A 83 -4.12 -17.91 -5.69
C ALA A 83 -2.81 -18.04 -6.50
N ASP A 84 -2.39 -16.99 -7.20
CA ASP A 84 -1.21 -17.02 -8.09
C ASP A 84 0.09 -16.63 -7.38
N LYS A 85 0.09 -16.53 -6.05
CA LYS A 85 1.23 -16.06 -5.25
C LYS A 85 2.54 -16.79 -5.57
N ASP A 86 2.49 -18.08 -5.90
CA ASP A 86 3.69 -18.87 -6.16
C ASP A 86 4.28 -18.61 -7.55
N VAL A 87 3.44 -18.25 -8.54
CA VAL A 87 3.88 -17.95 -9.91
C VAL A 87 4.09 -16.46 -10.14
N ALA A 88 3.62 -15.63 -9.23
CA ALA A 88 3.78 -14.18 -9.31
C ALA A 88 5.19 -13.70 -8.93
N LEU A 89 6.02 -14.57 -8.34
CA LEU A 89 7.35 -14.26 -7.83
C LEU A 89 8.44 -14.99 -8.63
N VAL A 90 9.56 -14.31 -8.93
CA VAL A 90 10.70 -14.92 -9.65
C VAL A 90 11.64 -15.69 -8.71
N ASP A 91 11.86 -15.18 -7.49
CA ASP A 91 12.80 -15.73 -6.50
C ASP A 91 12.15 -15.92 -5.12
N ARG A 92 10.82 -16.01 -5.09
CA ARG A 92 9.99 -16.09 -3.89
C ARG A 92 9.89 -14.78 -3.10
N ILE A 93 10.41 -13.67 -3.63
CA ILE A 93 10.38 -12.35 -3.02
C ILE A 93 9.94 -11.29 -4.04
N HIS A 94 10.64 -11.21 -5.17
CA HIS A 94 10.43 -10.15 -6.15
C HIS A 94 9.33 -10.55 -7.14
N PRO A 95 8.41 -9.63 -7.45
CA PRO A 95 7.41 -9.85 -8.47
C PRO A 95 8.04 -10.11 -9.84
N GLY A 96 7.57 -11.15 -10.52
CA GLY A 96 7.79 -11.39 -11.95
C GLY A 96 6.74 -10.68 -12.79
N ASP A 97 6.65 -11.03 -14.07
CA ASP A 97 5.71 -10.39 -15.02
C ASP A 97 4.25 -10.49 -14.53
N ILE A 98 3.84 -11.66 -14.06
CA ILE A 98 2.49 -11.86 -13.49
C ILE A 98 2.28 -11.01 -12.25
N GLY A 99 3.27 -10.95 -11.38
CA GLY A 99 3.22 -10.12 -10.17
C GLY A 99 3.09 -8.64 -10.50
N HIS A 100 3.91 -8.12 -11.40
CA HIS A 100 3.84 -6.74 -11.86
C HIS A 100 2.53 -6.42 -12.57
N LEU A 101 1.99 -7.33 -13.38
CA LEU A 101 0.69 -7.15 -14.01
C LEU A 101 -0.43 -7.00 -12.97
N LYS A 102 -0.43 -7.82 -11.92
CA LYS A 102 -1.41 -7.73 -10.83
C LYS A 102 -1.28 -6.42 -10.04
N MET A 103 -0.06 -5.99 -9.76
CA MET A 103 0.19 -4.68 -9.13
C MET A 103 -0.32 -3.54 -10.02
N ALA A 104 -0.03 -3.57 -11.31
CA ALA A 104 -0.50 -2.57 -12.27
C ALA A 104 -2.02 -2.51 -12.34
N HIS A 105 -2.71 -3.65 -12.37
CA HIS A 105 -4.18 -3.71 -12.34
C HIS A 105 -4.77 -3.09 -11.07
N ALA A 106 -4.18 -3.37 -9.89
CA ALA A 106 -4.65 -2.79 -8.64
C ALA A 106 -4.49 -1.25 -8.63
N VAL A 107 -3.37 -0.74 -9.15
CA VAL A 107 -3.15 0.70 -9.29
C VAL A 107 -4.13 1.31 -10.29
N LEU A 108 -4.37 0.64 -11.43
CA LEU A 108 -5.33 1.09 -12.44
C LEU A 108 -6.75 1.19 -11.86
N GLN A 109 -7.18 0.23 -11.06
CA GLN A 109 -8.46 0.28 -10.36
C GLN A 109 -8.58 1.53 -9.47
N CYS A 110 -7.52 1.90 -8.74
CA CYS A 110 -7.51 3.14 -7.98
C CYS A 110 -7.66 4.38 -8.89
N PHE A 111 -6.97 4.42 -10.03
CA PHE A 111 -7.12 5.51 -11.00
C PHE A 111 -8.52 5.60 -11.59
N GLU A 112 -9.14 4.46 -11.90
CA GLU A 112 -10.52 4.43 -12.37
C GLU A 112 -11.50 4.95 -11.30
N ASP A 113 -11.31 4.59 -10.04
CA ASP A 113 -12.11 5.10 -8.93
C ASP A 113 -11.91 6.60 -8.72
N ILE A 114 -10.66 7.10 -8.82
CA ILE A 114 -10.34 8.52 -8.78
C ILE A 114 -11.07 9.27 -9.90
N ALA A 115 -11.01 8.74 -11.13
CA ALA A 115 -11.64 9.36 -12.29
C ALA A 115 -13.17 9.37 -12.20
N LYS A 116 -13.78 8.31 -11.68
CA LYS A 116 -15.24 8.15 -11.54
C LYS A 116 -15.84 9.00 -10.42
N HIS A 117 -15.15 9.09 -9.31
CA HIS A 117 -15.73 9.57 -8.06
C HIS A 117 -15.15 10.89 -7.55
N GLY A 118 -13.92 11.22 -7.93
CA GLY A 118 -13.23 12.40 -7.42
C GLY A 118 -13.15 12.42 -5.88
N ARG A 119 -12.76 13.57 -5.33
CA ARG A 119 -12.61 13.74 -3.87
C ARG A 119 -13.95 13.71 -3.12
N SER A 120 -15.01 14.25 -3.69
CA SER A 120 -16.29 14.45 -2.99
C SER A 120 -17.06 13.16 -2.70
N GLN A 121 -16.80 12.09 -3.43
CA GLN A 121 -17.47 10.80 -3.23
C GLN A 121 -16.59 9.78 -2.48
N HIS A 122 -15.30 10.06 -2.32
CA HIS A 122 -14.37 9.18 -1.63
C HIS A 122 -14.78 8.98 -0.16
N PHE A 123 -15.23 10.03 0.53
CA PHE A 123 -15.66 9.99 1.92
C PHE A 123 -16.98 9.27 2.16
N ARG A 124 -17.78 9.01 1.11
CA ARG A 124 -19.05 8.26 1.25
C ARG A 124 -18.87 6.75 1.15
N LYS A 125 -17.76 6.27 0.57
CA LYS A 125 -17.43 4.84 0.43
C LYS A 125 -16.50 4.31 1.53
N GLY A 126 -15.81 5.16 2.25
CA GLY A 126 -14.83 4.77 3.27
C GLY A 126 -15.42 4.27 4.59
N ASP A 127 -16.75 4.31 4.75
CA ASP A 127 -17.40 3.88 6.00
C ASP A 127 -17.72 2.37 6.06
N ILE A 128 -17.28 1.59 5.07
CA ILE A 128 -17.56 0.15 5.07
C ILE A 128 -16.31 -0.61 4.65
N HIS A 129 -15.67 -1.15 5.60
CA HIS A 129 -14.72 -2.29 5.67
C HIS A 129 -13.47 -2.02 6.49
#